data_4395eeed08a41845d28fba2dccd4eb41
#
_entry.id   4395eeed08a41845d28fba2dccd4eb41
#
_cell.length_a   1.000
_cell.length_b   1.000
_cell.length_c   1.000
_cell.angle_alpha   90.00
_cell.angle_beta   90.00
_cell.angle_gamma   90.00
#
_symmetry.space_group_name_H-M   'P 1'
#
loop_
_entity.id
_entity.type
_entity.pdbx_description
1 polymer ?
#
loop_
_entity_poly.entity_id
_entity_poly.type
_entity_poly.pdbx_seq_one_letter_code
_entity_poly.pdbx_strand_id
1 'polypeptide(L)'
;MVRDIGIDLGTANILVFLKDRGIILNEPSLVALDERNGDVIAVGERAYQMVGRTPKEINVHHPLKGGVIADIAVTEQLLELFMQKLNLNSWFSKPDILICTPTNITTVEQKAIIQAAIKCGGRNIYLEEEPKVAAVGVGLDIFSPIGNMVIDIG
;
A
#
# COMPACT_ATOMS: atom_id res chain seq x y z
N MET A 1 -8.24 -20.76 -8.63
CA MET A 1 -7.41 -19.85 -9.43
C MET A 1 -6.67 -18.95 -8.45
N VAL A 2 -5.34 -19.01 -8.42
CA VAL A 2 -4.52 -18.14 -7.57
C VAL A 2 -4.70 -16.73 -8.10
N ARG A 3 -4.99 -15.78 -7.22
CA ARG A 3 -5.19 -14.37 -7.60
C ARG A 3 -3.93 -13.62 -7.24
N ASP A 4 -3.17 -13.19 -8.24
CA ASP A 4 -1.99 -12.35 -8.02
C ASP A 4 -2.44 -10.90 -7.82
N ILE A 5 -1.91 -10.24 -6.81
CA ILE A 5 -2.26 -8.88 -6.42
C ILE A 5 -1.01 -8.02 -6.48
N GLY A 6 -1.12 -6.85 -7.10
CA GLY A 6 -0.15 -5.77 -7.00
C GLY A 6 -0.68 -4.67 -6.10
N ILE A 7 0.13 -4.17 -5.18
CA ILE A 7 -0.20 -3.03 -4.31
C ILE A 7 0.86 -1.96 -4.50
N ASP A 8 0.42 -0.78 -4.84
CA ASP A 8 1.24 0.43 -4.84
C ASP A 8 0.91 1.25 -3.60
N LEU A 9 1.90 1.39 -2.71
CA LEU A 9 1.81 2.18 -1.49
C LEU A 9 2.26 3.62 -1.74
N GLY A 10 1.54 4.32 -2.61
CA GLY A 10 1.84 5.70 -2.96
C GLY A 10 1.58 6.70 -1.82
N THR A 11 2.31 7.82 -1.82
CA THR A 11 2.15 8.90 -0.84
C THR A 11 0.75 9.54 -0.93
N ALA A 12 0.25 9.77 -2.13
CA ALA A 12 -1.05 10.40 -2.36
C ALA A 12 -2.19 9.39 -2.36
N ASN A 13 -2.05 8.29 -3.10
CA ASN A 13 -3.05 7.25 -3.27
C ASN A 13 -2.44 5.87 -3.09
N ILE A 14 -3.27 4.94 -2.62
CA ILE A 14 -2.98 3.51 -2.66
C ILE A 14 -3.75 2.90 -3.82
N LEU A 15 -3.03 2.16 -4.67
CA LEU A 15 -3.61 1.42 -5.77
C LEU A 15 -3.51 -0.08 -5.49
N VAL A 16 -4.59 -0.80 -5.77
CA VAL A 16 -4.56 -2.26 -5.75
C VAL A 16 -4.98 -2.78 -7.11
N PHE A 17 -4.08 -3.53 -7.71
CA PHE A 17 -4.27 -4.23 -8.97
C PHE A 17 -4.54 -5.71 -8.72
N LEU A 18 -5.53 -6.26 -9.37
CA LEU A 18 -5.81 -7.68 -9.39
C LEU A 18 -5.58 -8.23 -10.80
N LYS A 19 -4.79 -9.29 -10.92
CA LYS A 19 -4.59 -9.96 -12.20
C LYS A 19 -5.92 -10.32 -12.84
N ASP A 20 -6.03 -10.09 -14.13
CA ASP A 20 -7.22 -10.29 -14.97
C ASP A 20 -8.42 -9.36 -14.68
N ARG A 21 -8.30 -8.42 -13.72
CA ARG A 21 -9.34 -7.43 -13.41
C ARG A 21 -8.88 -5.97 -13.48
N GLY A 22 -7.57 -5.73 -13.50
CA GLY A 22 -7.02 -4.38 -13.49
C GLY A 22 -7.04 -3.75 -12.10
N ILE A 23 -7.10 -2.43 -12.04
CA ILE A 23 -7.14 -1.67 -10.78
C ILE A 23 -8.52 -1.87 -10.14
N ILE A 24 -8.55 -2.45 -8.95
CA ILE A 24 -9.77 -2.74 -8.18
C ILE A 24 -9.96 -1.81 -6.98
N LEU A 25 -8.91 -1.06 -6.61
CA LEU A 25 -8.95 -0.04 -5.57
C LEU A 25 -8.01 1.11 -5.96
N ASN A 26 -8.51 2.32 -5.83
CA ASN A 26 -7.74 3.57 -5.94
C ASN A 26 -8.32 4.53 -4.92
N GLU A 27 -7.65 4.68 -3.79
CA GLU A 27 -8.12 5.52 -2.70
C GLU A 27 -6.98 6.37 -2.13
N PRO A 28 -7.31 7.54 -1.55
CA PRO A 28 -6.33 8.38 -0.88
C PRO A 28 -5.55 7.62 0.20
N SER A 29 -4.24 7.83 0.27
CA SER A 29 -3.38 7.32 1.34
C SER A 29 -3.58 8.14 2.63
N LEU A 30 -4.80 8.12 3.16
CA LEU A 30 -5.21 8.88 4.34
C LEU A 30 -5.76 7.98 5.43
N VAL A 31 -5.46 8.36 6.67
CA VAL A 31 -5.95 7.70 7.88
C VAL A 31 -6.52 8.75 8.82
N ALA A 32 -7.68 8.49 9.37
CA ALA A 32 -8.24 9.22 10.50
C ALA A 32 -7.99 8.43 11.78
N LEU A 33 -7.22 9.02 12.70
CA LEU A 33 -6.76 8.41 13.93
C LEU A 33 -7.40 9.12 15.13
N ASP A 34 -7.89 8.35 16.11
CA ASP A 34 -8.24 8.88 17.43
C ASP A 34 -6.96 8.98 18.28
N GLU A 35 -6.49 10.21 18.55
CA GLU A 35 -5.24 10.44 19.28
C GLU A 35 -5.29 10.00 20.75
N ARG A 36 -6.49 9.73 21.29
CA ARG A 36 -6.64 9.32 22.69
C ARG A 36 -6.25 7.87 22.93
N ASN A 37 -6.48 7.01 21.96
CA ASN A 37 -6.25 5.57 22.07
C ASN A 37 -5.42 4.97 20.91
N GLY A 38 -5.14 5.76 19.87
CA GLY A 38 -4.39 5.31 18.70
C GLY A 38 -5.19 4.46 17.72
N ASP A 39 -6.53 4.45 17.84
CA ASP A 39 -7.39 3.65 16.96
C ASP A 39 -7.59 4.32 15.60
N VAL A 40 -7.50 3.53 14.53
CA VAL A 40 -7.87 3.98 13.20
C VAL A 40 -9.39 3.94 13.04
N ILE A 41 -9.98 5.13 12.84
CA ILE A 41 -11.43 5.32 12.69
C ILE A 41 -11.88 5.16 11.24
N ALA A 42 -11.08 5.66 10.30
CA ALA A 42 -11.37 5.62 8.88
C ALA A 42 -10.10 5.63 8.04
N VAL A 43 -10.19 5.10 6.82
CA VAL A 43 -9.09 5.10 5.84
C VAL A 43 -9.59 5.48 4.46
N GLY A 44 -8.68 5.93 3.61
CA GLY A 44 -8.94 6.22 2.20
C GLY A 44 -9.96 7.34 2.03
N GLU A 45 -10.90 7.15 1.12
CA GLU A 45 -11.94 8.13 0.80
C GLU A 45 -12.75 8.58 2.02
N ARG A 46 -13.04 7.66 2.95
CA ARG A 46 -13.76 8.00 4.19
C ARG A 46 -12.94 8.93 5.08
N ALA A 47 -11.64 8.71 5.20
CA ALA A 47 -10.75 9.61 5.92
C ALA A 47 -10.62 10.97 5.21
N TYR A 48 -10.56 10.97 3.88
CA TYR A 48 -10.53 12.20 3.08
C TYR A 48 -11.73 13.11 3.34
N GLN A 49 -12.93 12.54 3.41
CA GLN A 49 -14.16 13.28 3.72
C GLN A 49 -14.17 13.90 5.14
N MET A 50 -13.30 13.42 6.02
CA MET A 50 -13.15 13.94 7.39
C MET A 50 -12.14 15.09 7.49
N VAL A 51 -11.34 15.37 6.46
CA VAL A 51 -10.33 16.44 6.47
C VAL A 51 -10.99 17.79 6.78
N GLY A 52 -10.49 18.46 7.80
CA GLY A 52 -10.99 19.77 8.24
C GLY A 52 -12.39 19.77 8.89
N ARG A 53 -12.93 18.58 9.18
CA ARG A 53 -14.29 18.42 9.75
C ARG A 53 -14.31 17.59 11.02
N THR A 54 -13.15 17.26 11.57
CA THR A 54 -13.00 16.44 12.77
C THR A 54 -12.86 17.29 14.03
N PRO A 55 -13.31 16.79 15.20
CA PRO A 55 -12.95 17.36 16.47
C PRO A 55 -11.43 17.21 16.72
N LYS A 56 -10.90 17.91 17.72
CA LYS A 56 -9.45 17.99 17.98
C LYS A 56 -8.79 16.65 18.30
N GLU A 57 -9.58 15.71 18.80
CA GLU A 57 -9.13 14.37 19.19
C GLU A 57 -8.94 13.44 17.98
N ILE A 58 -9.43 13.82 16.80
CA ILE A 58 -9.32 13.02 15.59
C ILE A 58 -8.39 13.73 14.60
N ASN A 59 -7.25 13.12 14.34
CA ASN A 59 -6.27 13.60 13.39
C ASN A 59 -6.36 12.85 12.05
N VAL A 60 -6.42 13.58 10.95
CA VAL A 60 -6.40 12.99 9.60
C VAL A 60 -5.06 13.31 8.97
N HIS A 61 -4.29 12.29 8.65
CA HIS A 61 -2.95 12.46 8.08
C HIS A 61 -2.56 11.35 7.10
N HIS A 62 -1.50 11.58 6.35
CA HIS A 62 -0.88 10.59 5.50
C HIS A 62 0.13 9.77 6.31
N PRO A 63 -0.01 8.44 6.42
CA PRO A 63 0.99 7.58 7.06
C PRO A 63 2.25 7.43 6.22
N LEU A 64 2.17 7.78 4.92
CA LEU A 64 3.29 7.82 3.97
C LEU A 64 3.54 9.27 3.59
N LYS A 65 4.78 9.74 3.65
CA LYS A 65 5.18 11.12 3.28
C LYS A 65 6.46 11.10 2.45
N GLY A 66 6.41 11.71 1.26
CA GLY A 66 7.60 11.88 0.42
C GLY A 66 8.30 10.56 0.10
N GLY A 67 7.54 9.49 -0.14
CA GLY A 67 8.09 8.17 -0.40
C GLY A 67 8.70 7.47 0.82
N VAL A 68 8.37 7.91 2.05
CA VAL A 68 8.84 7.28 3.29
C VAL A 68 7.66 6.93 4.18
N ILE A 69 7.76 5.79 4.88
CA ILE A 69 6.77 5.39 5.88
C ILE A 69 6.99 6.25 7.13
N ALA A 70 6.07 7.18 7.39
CA ALA A 70 6.15 8.07 8.54
C ALA A 70 5.70 7.38 9.84
N ASP A 71 4.76 6.44 9.73
CA ASP A 71 4.24 5.65 10.85
C ASP A 71 3.97 4.22 10.41
N ILE A 72 4.78 3.28 10.92
CA ILE A 72 4.70 1.86 10.56
C ILE A 72 3.40 1.25 11.07
N ALA A 73 3.02 1.51 12.32
CA ALA A 73 1.84 0.89 12.93
C ALA A 73 0.55 1.33 12.22
N VAL A 74 0.47 2.60 11.87
CA VAL A 74 -0.68 3.15 11.13
C VAL A 74 -0.68 2.64 9.68
N THR A 75 0.49 2.48 9.05
CA THR A 75 0.60 1.91 7.70
C THR A 75 0.17 0.44 7.67
N GLU A 76 0.53 -0.36 8.69
CA GLU A 76 0.04 -1.73 8.83
C GLU A 76 -1.49 -1.77 8.92
N GLN A 77 -2.09 -0.96 9.80
CA GLN A 77 -3.54 -0.89 9.96
C GLN A 77 -4.25 -0.44 8.68
N LEU A 78 -3.67 0.55 7.98
CA LEU A 78 -4.17 1.01 6.69
C LEU A 78 -4.21 -0.13 5.67
N LEU A 79 -3.11 -0.87 5.54
CA LEU A 79 -3.00 -2.01 4.63
C LEU A 79 -4.00 -3.12 5.02
N GLU A 80 -4.11 -3.45 6.31
CA GLU A 80 -5.08 -4.43 6.81
C GLU A 80 -6.52 -4.05 6.45
N LEU A 81 -6.90 -2.79 6.67
CA LEU A 81 -8.26 -2.33 6.38
C LEU A 81 -8.56 -2.30 4.87
N PHE A 82 -7.59 -1.94 4.03
CA PHE A 82 -7.78 -2.03 2.58
C PHE A 82 -7.89 -3.47 2.10
N MET A 83 -7.07 -4.37 2.60
CA MET A 83 -7.16 -5.79 2.25
C MET A 83 -8.50 -6.41 2.70
N GLN A 84 -9.02 -6.02 3.87
CA GLN A 84 -10.35 -6.43 4.32
C GLN A 84 -11.45 -5.92 3.41
N LYS A 85 -11.37 -4.65 2.96
CA LYS A 85 -12.31 -4.06 1.98
C LYS A 85 -12.40 -4.86 0.69
N LEU A 86 -11.29 -5.41 0.23
CA LEU A 86 -11.22 -6.19 -1.00
C LEU A 86 -11.88 -7.57 -0.88
N ASN A 87 -12.21 -7.99 0.35
CA ASN A 87 -12.87 -9.26 0.66
C ASN A 87 -12.22 -10.46 -0.08
N LEU A 88 -10.88 -10.48 -0.09
CA LEU A 88 -10.08 -11.48 -0.81
C LEU A 88 -9.99 -12.80 -0.07
N ASN A 89 -10.65 -12.92 1.08
CA ASN A 89 -10.70 -14.12 1.93
C ASN A 89 -11.53 -15.23 1.28
N SER A 90 -11.08 -15.71 0.14
CA SER A 90 -11.53 -17.02 -0.34
C SER A 90 -10.66 -18.07 0.37
N TRP A 91 -11.26 -18.88 1.23
CA TRP A 91 -10.59 -19.96 1.98
C TRP A 91 -9.75 -20.89 1.09
N PHE A 92 -10.04 -20.96 -0.20
CA PHE A 92 -9.43 -21.93 -1.12
C PHE A 92 -8.21 -21.43 -1.90
N SER A 93 -7.89 -20.14 -1.93
CA SER A 93 -6.68 -19.66 -2.63
C SER A 93 -6.17 -18.35 -2.05
N LYS A 94 -5.11 -18.45 -1.25
CA LYS A 94 -4.38 -17.28 -0.78
C LYS A 94 -3.62 -16.63 -1.95
N PRO A 95 -3.70 -15.31 -2.14
CA PRO A 95 -3.02 -14.61 -3.22
C PRO A 95 -1.51 -14.53 -3.00
N ASP A 96 -0.75 -14.48 -4.07
CA ASP A 96 0.59 -13.92 -4.07
C ASP A 96 0.49 -12.40 -4.21
N ILE A 97 1.24 -11.66 -3.39
CA ILE A 97 1.12 -10.21 -3.30
C ILE A 97 2.47 -9.58 -3.61
N LEU A 98 2.52 -8.72 -4.61
CA LEU A 98 3.62 -7.82 -4.89
C LEU A 98 3.27 -6.45 -4.32
N ILE A 99 4.16 -5.88 -3.49
CA ILE A 99 3.99 -4.55 -2.93
C ILE A 99 5.13 -3.66 -3.42
N CYS A 100 4.79 -2.57 -4.07
CA CYS A 100 5.73 -1.52 -4.42
C CYS A 100 6.08 -0.73 -3.17
N THR A 101 7.37 -0.51 -2.96
CA THR A 101 7.89 0.23 -1.81
C THR A 101 8.85 1.32 -2.26
N PRO A 102 8.98 2.39 -1.48
CA PRO A 102 10.03 3.38 -1.70
C PRO A 102 11.42 2.75 -1.67
N THR A 103 12.38 3.36 -2.38
CA THR A 103 13.76 2.85 -2.49
C THR A 103 14.49 2.84 -1.15
N ASN A 104 14.14 3.74 -0.23
CA ASN A 104 14.83 3.94 1.05
C ASN A 104 14.16 3.23 2.24
N ILE A 105 13.37 2.21 1.98
CA ILE A 105 12.68 1.48 3.04
C ILE A 105 13.66 0.69 3.91
N THR A 106 13.52 0.82 5.23
CA THR A 106 14.35 0.11 6.21
C THR A 106 13.96 -1.36 6.32
N THR A 107 14.86 -2.21 6.81
CA THR A 107 14.57 -3.64 7.06
C THR A 107 13.42 -3.83 8.06
N VAL A 108 13.24 -2.92 9.01
CA VAL A 108 12.14 -2.98 9.99
C VAL A 108 10.80 -2.72 9.29
N GLU A 109 10.74 -1.69 8.47
CA GLU A 109 9.55 -1.35 7.67
C GLU A 109 9.19 -2.46 6.68
N GLN A 110 10.20 -3.04 5.99
CA GLN A 110 9.98 -4.19 5.10
C GLN A 110 9.31 -5.35 5.83
N LYS A 111 9.82 -5.72 7.02
CA LYS A 111 9.26 -6.79 7.83
C LYS A 111 7.83 -6.48 8.28
N ALA A 112 7.55 -5.25 8.66
CA ALA A 112 6.23 -4.81 9.07
C ALA A 112 5.20 -4.94 7.95
N ILE A 113 5.52 -4.44 6.74
CA ILE A 113 4.66 -4.58 5.55
C ILE A 113 4.42 -6.05 5.20
N ILE A 114 5.47 -6.87 5.20
CA ILE A 114 5.34 -8.31 4.92
C ILE A 114 4.41 -8.96 5.95
N GLN A 115 4.57 -8.68 7.23
CA GLN A 115 3.73 -9.23 8.29
C GLN A 115 2.27 -8.80 8.15
N ALA A 116 2.02 -7.52 7.87
CA ALA A 116 0.67 -7.02 7.61
C ALA A 116 0.01 -7.75 6.42
N ALA A 117 0.72 -7.90 5.31
CA ALA A 117 0.21 -8.61 4.14
C ALA A 117 -0.06 -10.10 4.40
N ILE A 118 0.79 -10.77 5.20
CA ILE A 118 0.58 -12.17 5.62
C ILE A 118 -0.66 -12.29 6.51
N LYS A 119 -0.84 -11.39 7.49
CA LYS A 119 -2.03 -11.34 8.36
C LYS A 119 -3.31 -11.16 7.55
N CYS A 120 -3.25 -10.40 6.47
CA CYS A 120 -4.37 -10.19 5.55
C CYS A 120 -4.64 -11.38 4.62
N GLY A 121 -3.91 -12.47 4.77
CA GLY A 121 -4.14 -13.72 4.03
C GLY A 121 -3.29 -13.90 2.78
N GLY A 122 -2.27 -13.08 2.56
CA GLY A 122 -1.26 -13.30 1.52
C GLY A 122 -0.52 -14.63 1.71
N ARG A 123 -0.17 -15.30 0.61
CA ARG A 123 0.61 -16.54 0.62
C ARG A 123 2.11 -16.24 0.54
N ASN A 124 2.52 -15.66 -0.56
CA ASN A 124 3.88 -15.19 -0.79
C ASN A 124 3.82 -13.67 -0.95
N ILE A 125 4.69 -12.97 -0.23
CA ILE A 125 4.77 -11.52 -0.28
C ILE A 125 6.10 -11.14 -0.90
N TYR A 126 6.06 -10.33 -1.94
CA TYR A 126 7.21 -9.80 -2.65
C TYR A 126 7.24 -8.29 -2.47
N LEU A 127 8.38 -7.75 -2.12
CA LEU A 127 8.60 -6.32 -2.10
C LEU A 127 9.52 -5.95 -3.25
N GLU A 128 9.14 -4.95 -4.03
CA GLU A 128 9.95 -4.41 -5.09
C GLU A 128 9.98 -2.89 -5.03
N GLU A 129 11.09 -2.33 -5.46
CA GLU A 129 11.26 -0.88 -5.52
C GLU A 129 10.36 -0.29 -6.60
N GLU A 130 9.64 0.77 -6.25
CA GLU A 130 8.71 1.49 -7.13
C GLU A 130 9.32 1.82 -8.51
N PRO A 131 10.56 2.37 -8.63
CA PRO A 131 11.15 2.65 -9.94
C PRO A 131 11.36 1.42 -10.82
N LYS A 132 11.64 0.26 -10.23
CA LYS A 132 11.79 -0.99 -10.98
C LYS A 132 10.46 -1.47 -11.54
N VAL A 133 9.41 -1.40 -10.72
CA VAL A 133 8.06 -1.78 -11.13
C VAL A 133 7.55 -0.83 -12.21
N ALA A 134 7.78 0.48 -12.06
CA ALA A 134 7.46 1.47 -13.07
C ALA A 134 8.18 1.20 -14.40
N ALA A 135 9.48 0.87 -14.36
CA ALA A 135 10.27 0.51 -15.54
C ALA A 135 9.66 -0.69 -16.28
N VAL A 136 9.32 -1.75 -15.56
CA VAL A 136 8.64 -2.93 -16.13
C VAL A 136 7.28 -2.55 -16.70
N GLY A 137 6.53 -1.72 -15.99
CA GLY A 137 5.20 -1.28 -16.42
C GLY A 137 5.17 -0.52 -17.74
N VAL A 138 6.24 0.23 -18.05
CA VAL A 138 6.40 0.92 -19.35
C VAL A 138 7.13 0.08 -20.39
N GLY A 139 7.40 -1.19 -20.10
CA GLY A 139 8.00 -2.14 -21.04
C GLY A 139 9.53 -2.07 -21.15
N LEU A 140 10.22 -1.46 -20.19
CA LEU A 140 11.69 -1.49 -20.18
C LEU A 140 12.18 -2.86 -19.72
N ASP A 141 13.20 -3.37 -20.39
CA ASP A 141 13.88 -4.60 -19.98
C ASP A 141 14.89 -4.29 -18.87
N ILE A 142 14.48 -4.52 -17.61
CA ILE A 142 15.34 -4.28 -16.44
C ILE A 142 16.46 -5.33 -16.27
N PHE A 143 16.45 -6.41 -17.05
CA PHE A 143 17.47 -7.46 -17.01
C PHE A 143 18.56 -7.24 -18.08
N SER A 144 18.33 -6.33 -19.01
CA SER A 144 19.34 -5.96 -20.01
C SER A 144 20.47 -5.16 -19.36
N PRO A 145 21.74 -5.37 -19.76
CA PRO A 145 22.88 -4.58 -19.26
C PRO A 145 22.94 -3.16 -19.84
N ILE A 146 21.82 -2.64 -20.28
CA ILE A 146 21.67 -1.27 -20.82
C ILE A 146 21.15 -0.38 -19.69
N GLY A 147 21.77 0.80 -19.51
CA GLY A 147 21.27 1.79 -18.55
C GLY A 147 19.94 2.37 -19.01
N ASN A 148 18.89 2.23 -18.19
CA ASN A 148 17.59 2.84 -18.38
C ASN A 148 17.35 3.87 -17.26
N MET A 149 16.56 4.88 -17.53
CA MET A 149 16.15 5.90 -16.55
C MET A 149 14.63 5.97 -16.50
N VAL A 150 14.09 5.94 -15.29
CA VAL A 150 12.68 6.24 -15.00
C VAL A 150 12.65 7.45 -14.10
N ILE A 151 11.80 8.42 -14.42
CA ILE A 151 11.56 9.60 -13.60
C ILE A 151 10.11 9.50 -13.15
N ASP A 152 9.92 9.33 -11.85
CA ASP A 152 8.62 9.33 -11.19
C ASP A 152 8.45 10.63 -10.42
N ILE A 153 7.34 11.32 -10.65
CA ILE A 153 7.01 12.60 -10.02
C ILE A 153 5.66 12.42 -9.31
N GLY A 154 5.71 12.23 -8.00
CA GLY A 154 4.54 12.05 -7.13
C GLY A 154 4.25 13.23 -6.22
#